data_785c0c22a0051b4b62aa6d463e69bd22
#
_entry.id   785c0c22a0051b4b62aa6d463e69bd22
#
_cell.length_a   1.000
_cell.length_b   1.000
_cell.length_c   1.000
_cell.angle_alpha   90.00
_cell.angle_beta   90.00
_cell.angle_gamma   90.00
#
_symmetry.space_group_name_H-M   'P 1'
#
loop_
_entity.id
_entity.type
_entity.pdbx_description
1 polymer ?
#
loop_
_entity_poly.entity_id
_entity_poly.type
_entity_poly.pdbx_seq_one_letter_code
_entity_poly.pdbx_strand_id
1 'polypeptide(L)'
;ASLCAEFIDPGTDGSSRIAVLNDPVAWWGKWKELLGNKNIDARIYDVLGELCVLYVLLQSGENAAWNGPDGASYDIETDDKFIEVKSTLSRSKREITVNNQFQLDTSSKNLNLVLCVFEPSIQSGVSINKITEKLGELGYNVKLVNQKLSELGFEEGMSSRNKTFLLHEMLRYTINSDFPRITPESFIGGVLPAGVTGITYTVDLSGMTSESMVQGANHDI
;
A
#
# COMPACT_ATOMS: atom_id res chain seq x y z
N ALA A 1 12.94 -6.89 25.06
CA ALA A 1 14.16 -7.38 25.71
C ALA A 1 15.41 -7.10 24.85
N SER A 2 15.38 -7.33 23.53
CA SER A 2 16.54 -7.19 22.65
C SER A 2 17.07 -5.76 22.53
N LEU A 3 16.19 -4.76 22.42
CA LEU A 3 16.59 -3.36 22.27
C LEU A 3 17.31 -2.83 23.50
N CYS A 4 16.80 -3.13 24.70
CA CYS A 4 17.44 -2.72 25.94
C CYS A 4 18.78 -3.42 26.14
N ALA A 5 18.89 -4.69 25.75
CA ALA A 5 20.14 -5.42 25.82
C ALA A 5 21.21 -4.80 24.92
N GLU A 6 20.87 -4.49 23.68
CA GLU A 6 21.79 -3.88 22.71
C GLU A 6 22.19 -2.44 23.10
N PHE A 7 21.30 -1.69 23.74
CA PHE A 7 21.62 -0.36 24.26
C PHE A 7 22.57 -0.42 25.47
N ILE A 8 22.45 -1.47 26.28
CA ILE A 8 23.26 -1.66 27.51
C ILE A 8 24.57 -2.38 27.20
N ASP A 9 24.58 -3.27 26.18
CA ASP A 9 25.76 -4.05 25.82
C ASP A 9 26.80 -3.15 25.13
N PRO A 10 27.97 -2.93 25.79
CA PRO A 10 29.02 -2.09 25.20
C PRO A 10 29.73 -2.73 24.01
N GLY A 11 29.48 -4.01 23.72
CA GLY A 11 30.30 -4.83 22.81
C GLY A 11 31.60 -5.29 23.47
N THR A 12 32.31 -6.20 22.84
CA THR A 12 33.54 -6.84 23.38
C THR A 12 34.66 -5.85 23.69
N ASP A 13 34.66 -4.71 22.97
CA ASP A 13 35.69 -3.64 23.01
C ASP A 13 35.09 -2.24 23.30
N GLY A 14 33.80 -2.17 23.64
CA GLY A 14 33.07 -0.91 23.80
C GLY A 14 32.66 -0.22 22.50
N SER A 15 32.93 -0.84 21.33
CA SER A 15 32.64 -0.24 20.02
C SER A 15 31.16 0.03 19.80
N SER A 16 30.28 -0.84 20.27
CA SER A 16 28.82 -0.66 20.18
C SER A 16 28.38 0.60 20.92
N ARG A 17 28.91 0.85 22.11
CA ARG A 17 28.61 2.04 22.90
C ARG A 17 29.17 3.31 22.25
N ILE A 18 30.37 3.25 21.69
CA ILE A 18 31.00 4.35 20.98
C ILE A 18 30.18 4.72 19.74
N ALA A 19 29.69 3.74 18.98
CA ALA A 19 28.82 3.96 17.83
C ALA A 19 27.52 4.70 18.21
N VAL A 20 26.86 4.31 19.30
CA VAL A 20 25.66 4.99 19.83
C VAL A 20 25.97 6.44 20.22
N LEU A 21 27.12 6.68 20.85
CA LEU A 21 27.50 8.02 21.32
C LEU A 21 27.90 8.96 20.15
N ASN A 22 28.53 8.40 19.13
CA ASN A 22 28.99 9.17 17.96
C ASN A 22 27.85 9.57 17.02
N ASP A 23 26.88 8.71 16.81
CA ASP A 23 25.69 8.98 15.99
C ASP A 23 24.46 8.27 16.53
N PRO A 24 23.80 8.84 17.54
CA PRO A 24 22.61 8.25 18.13
C PRO A 24 21.42 8.23 17.16
N VAL A 25 21.40 9.14 16.18
CA VAL A 25 20.33 9.23 15.18
C VAL A 25 20.44 8.06 14.17
N ALA A 26 21.64 7.81 13.65
CA ALA A 26 21.87 6.67 12.75
C ALA A 26 21.66 5.33 13.47
N TRP A 27 22.11 5.22 14.74
CA TRP A 27 21.86 4.03 15.56
C TRP A 27 20.35 3.80 15.75
N TRP A 28 19.59 4.83 16.11
CA TRP A 28 18.15 4.73 16.29
C TRP A 28 17.43 4.44 14.96
N GLY A 29 17.90 5.01 13.84
CA GLY A 29 17.40 4.71 12.51
C GLY A 29 17.50 3.22 12.17
N LYS A 30 18.67 2.61 12.41
CA LYS A 30 18.90 1.17 12.25
C LYS A 30 17.92 0.33 13.07
N TRP A 31 17.69 0.72 14.34
CA TRP A 31 16.76 -0.01 15.21
C TRP A 31 15.30 0.19 14.83
N LYS A 32 14.92 1.38 14.44
CA LYS A 32 13.58 1.65 13.87
C LYS A 32 13.31 0.74 12.66
N GLU A 33 14.29 0.60 11.79
CA GLU A 33 14.21 -0.28 10.63
C GLU A 33 14.08 -1.77 11.03
N LEU A 34 14.88 -2.23 11.98
CA LEU A 34 14.83 -3.61 12.47
C LEU A 34 13.56 -3.96 13.24
N LEU A 35 13.06 -3.05 14.06
CA LEU A 35 11.85 -3.26 14.87
C LEU A 35 10.55 -3.05 14.08
N GLY A 36 10.60 -2.17 13.07
CA GLY A 36 9.47 -1.85 12.21
C GLY A 36 9.25 -2.83 11.06
N ASN A 37 10.22 -3.70 10.77
CA ASN A 37 10.27 -4.46 9.51
C ASN A 37 9.02 -5.29 9.20
N LYS A 38 8.36 -5.92 10.18
CA LYS A 38 7.14 -6.69 9.88
C LYS A 38 5.94 -5.84 9.44
N ASN A 39 5.78 -4.65 10.02
CA ASN A 39 4.72 -3.72 9.63
C ASN A 39 5.13 -2.83 8.46
N ILE A 40 6.41 -2.49 8.34
CA ILE A 40 6.94 -1.69 7.22
C ILE A 40 6.90 -2.51 5.93
N ASP A 41 7.26 -3.79 5.94
CA ASP A 41 7.23 -4.62 4.73
C ASP A 41 5.81 -4.80 4.19
N ALA A 42 4.81 -4.99 5.04
CA ALA A 42 3.42 -5.01 4.63
C ALA A 42 3.00 -3.68 3.98
N ARG A 43 3.38 -2.56 4.56
CA ARG A 43 3.04 -1.23 4.05
C ARG A 43 3.76 -0.86 2.76
N ILE A 44 4.95 -1.44 2.47
CA ILE A 44 5.68 -1.16 1.23
C ILE A 44 4.87 -1.60 0.02
N TYR A 45 4.40 -2.86 -0.01
CA TYR A 45 3.66 -3.35 -1.19
C TYR A 45 2.24 -2.77 -1.27
N ASP A 46 1.63 -2.30 -0.17
CA ASP A 46 0.36 -1.57 -0.21
C ASP A 46 0.55 -0.24 -0.96
N VAL A 47 1.46 0.60 -0.49
CA VAL A 47 1.80 1.88 -1.15
C VAL A 47 2.30 1.67 -2.58
N LEU A 48 3.12 0.63 -2.79
CA LEU A 48 3.62 0.30 -4.13
C LEU A 48 2.47 -0.05 -5.09
N GLY A 49 1.45 -0.78 -4.62
CA GLY A 49 0.25 -1.10 -5.38
C GLY A 49 -0.50 0.16 -5.81
N GLU A 50 -0.73 1.08 -4.87
CA GLU A 50 -1.39 2.36 -5.17
C GLU A 50 -0.63 3.16 -6.24
N LEU A 51 0.70 3.28 -6.11
CA LEU A 51 1.53 4.00 -7.08
C LEU A 51 1.61 3.30 -8.44
N CYS A 52 1.62 1.95 -8.48
CA CYS A 52 1.57 1.19 -9.72
C CYS A 52 0.23 1.36 -10.45
N VAL A 53 -0.89 1.33 -9.71
CA VAL A 53 -2.21 1.58 -10.28
C VAL A 53 -2.29 3.01 -10.84
N LEU A 54 -1.84 4.00 -10.07
CA LEU A 54 -1.76 5.39 -10.54
C LEU A 54 -0.96 5.50 -11.85
N TYR A 55 0.21 4.85 -11.91
CA TYR A 55 1.06 4.86 -13.10
C TYR A 55 0.33 4.28 -14.32
N VAL A 56 -0.33 3.13 -14.19
CA VAL A 56 -1.06 2.48 -15.29
C VAL A 56 -2.22 3.34 -15.78
N LEU A 57 -2.95 4.00 -14.88
CA LEU A 57 -4.03 4.94 -15.25
C LEU A 57 -3.50 6.14 -16.03
N LEU A 58 -2.44 6.78 -15.55
CA LEU A 58 -1.82 7.91 -16.22
C LEU A 58 -1.23 7.51 -17.59
N GLN A 59 -0.60 6.33 -17.66
CA GLN A 59 -0.06 5.79 -18.92
C GLN A 59 -1.16 5.52 -19.95
N SER A 60 -2.36 5.12 -19.52
CA SER A 60 -3.54 4.96 -20.40
C SER A 60 -4.21 6.28 -20.79
N GLY A 61 -3.70 7.42 -20.29
CA GLY A 61 -4.24 8.76 -20.58
C GLY A 61 -5.40 9.17 -19.66
N GLU A 62 -5.69 8.40 -18.61
CA GLU A 62 -6.67 8.80 -17.61
C GLU A 62 -6.10 9.92 -16.72
N ASN A 63 -6.91 10.91 -16.39
CA ASN A 63 -6.57 11.89 -15.36
C ASN A 63 -6.81 11.25 -14.00
N ALA A 64 -5.75 11.09 -13.20
CA ALA A 64 -5.82 10.40 -11.91
C ALA A 64 -5.01 11.13 -10.84
N ALA A 65 -5.54 11.15 -9.62
CA ALA A 65 -4.89 11.71 -8.44
C ALA A 65 -4.76 10.66 -7.33
N TRP A 66 -3.58 10.56 -6.75
CA TRP A 66 -3.32 9.71 -5.60
C TRP A 66 -3.64 10.46 -4.31
N ASN A 67 -4.57 9.93 -3.51
CA ASN A 67 -4.95 10.50 -2.24
C ASN A 67 -3.96 10.16 -1.12
N GLY A 68 -3.41 8.93 -1.14
CA GLY A 68 -2.40 8.53 -0.15
C GLY A 68 -2.86 8.68 1.29
N PRO A 69 -2.05 9.31 2.16
CA PRO A 69 -2.34 9.45 3.59
C PRO A 69 -3.37 10.52 3.96
N ASP A 70 -3.95 11.22 3.01
CA ASP A 70 -4.80 12.42 3.26
C ASP A 70 -6.12 12.11 3.98
N GLY A 71 -6.34 10.86 4.41
CA GLY A 71 -7.56 10.43 5.09
C GLY A 71 -8.79 10.39 4.19
N ALA A 72 -8.58 10.38 2.87
CA ALA A 72 -9.63 10.16 1.89
C ALA A 72 -10.22 8.74 2.03
N SER A 73 -11.46 8.58 1.58
CA SER A 73 -12.14 7.29 1.64
C SER A 73 -11.62 6.28 0.60
N TYR A 74 -10.82 6.74 -0.37
CA TYR A 74 -10.32 5.94 -1.49
C TYR A 74 -8.89 6.34 -1.84
N ASP A 75 -8.11 5.39 -2.37
CA ASP A 75 -6.68 5.58 -2.63
C ASP A 75 -6.42 6.44 -3.86
N ILE A 76 -7.24 6.29 -4.92
CA ILE A 76 -7.08 7.04 -6.17
C ILE A 76 -8.44 7.55 -6.65
N GLU A 77 -8.43 8.79 -7.15
CA GLU A 77 -9.57 9.45 -7.77
C GLU A 77 -9.26 9.75 -9.23
N THR A 78 -10.22 9.46 -10.12
CA THR A 78 -10.21 9.86 -11.52
C THR A 78 -11.41 10.76 -11.83
N ASP A 79 -11.53 11.25 -13.06
CA ASP A 79 -12.62 12.14 -13.44
C ASP A 79 -14.02 11.49 -13.25
N ASP A 80 -14.13 10.16 -13.36
CA ASP A 80 -15.41 9.44 -13.38
C ASP A 80 -15.55 8.34 -12.33
N LYS A 81 -14.48 7.97 -11.62
CA LYS A 81 -14.48 6.84 -10.68
C LYS A 81 -13.51 7.03 -9.51
N PHE A 82 -13.74 6.25 -8.48
CA PHE A 82 -12.88 6.09 -7.31
C PHE A 82 -12.31 4.69 -7.30
N ILE A 83 -11.09 4.55 -6.82
CA ILE A 83 -10.37 3.28 -6.81
C ILE A 83 -9.84 3.02 -5.42
N GLU A 84 -10.22 1.89 -4.87
CA GLU A 84 -9.61 1.28 -3.70
C GLU A 84 -8.59 0.26 -4.16
N VAL A 85 -7.37 0.33 -3.66
CA VAL A 85 -6.29 -0.59 -4.01
C VAL A 85 -6.01 -1.54 -2.85
N LYS A 86 -5.91 -2.81 -3.15
CA LYS A 86 -5.48 -3.83 -2.20
C LYS A 86 -4.30 -4.58 -2.77
N SER A 87 -3.33 -4.88 -1.93
CA SER A 87 -2.13 -5.58 -2.34
C SER A 87 -1.93 -6.86 -1.53
N THR A 88 -1.37 -7.89 -2.16
CA THR A 88 -1.07 -9.16 -1.50
C THR A 88 0.24 -9.75 -2.03
N LEU A 89 0.92 -10.51 -1.18
CA LEU A 89 2.04 -11.38 -1.57
C LEU A 89 1.59 -12.81 -1.85
N SER A 90 0.32 -13.13 -1.65
CA SER A 90 -0.21 -14.47 -1.88
C SER A 90 -0.63 -14.64 -3.33
N ARG A 91 0.03 -15.54 -4.06
CA ARG A 91 -0.34 -15.91 -5.44
C ARG A 91 -1.53 -16.88 -5.52
N SER A 92 -1.83 -17.58 -4.42
CA SER A 92 -2.85 -18.61 -4.38
C SER A 92 -4.17 -18.16 -3.75
N LYS A 93 -4.16 -17.06 -3.00
CA LYS A 93 -5.36 -16.54 -2.32
C LYS A 93 -5.68 -15.15 -2.86
N ARG A 94 -6.90 -14.99 -3.31
CA ARG A 94 -7.44 -13.68 -3.74
C ARG A 94 -8.40 -13.15 -2.69
N GLU A 95 -7.91 -13.05 -1.46
CA GLU A 95 -8.67 -12.54 -0.32
C GLU A 95 -8.23 -11.10 -0.03
N ILE A 96 -9.18 -10.23 0.21
CA ILE A 96 -8.94 -8.84 0.66
C ILE A 96 -9.55 -8.62 2.03
N THR A 97 -8.92 -7.75 2.82
CA THR A 97 -9.50 -7.27 4.08
C THR A 97 -10.12 -5.89 3.87
N VAL A 98 -11.37 -5.76 4.28
CA VAL A 98 -12.14 -4.50 4.30
C VAL A 98 -12.24 -4.04 5.74
N ASN A 99 -11.75 -2.84 6.03
CA ASN A 99 -11.54 -2.36 7.40
C ASN A 99 -12.74 -1.61 7.99
N ASN A 100 -13.73 -1.27 7.18
CA ASN A 100 -14.97 -0.65 7.66
C ASN A 100 -16.09 -0.75 6.61
N GLN A 101 -17.33 -0.48 7.00
CA GLN A 101 -18.52 -0.58 6.14
C GLN A 101 -18.62 0.51 5.05
N PHE A 102 -17.79 1.54 5.11
CA PHE A 102 -17.81 2.64 4.14
C PHE A 102 -16.81 2.45 3.00
N GLN A 103 -15.80 1.58 3.18
CA GLN A 103 -14.72 1.41 2.22
C GLN A 103 -15.19 0.88 0.85
N LEU A 104 -16.24 0.06 0.83
CA LEU A 104 -16.86 -0.46 -0.39
C LEU A 104 -18.29 0.09 -0.62
N ASP A 105 -18.60 1.24 -0.05
CA ASP A 105 -19.88 1.89 -0.24
C ASP A 105 -19.90 2.67 -1.56
N THR A 106 -20.88 2.34 -2.41
CA THR A 106 -21.08 2.95 -3.74
C THR A 106 -22.27 3.90 -3.78
N SER A 107 -22.87 4.25 -2.64
CA SER A 107 -24.10 5.05 -2.57
C SER A 107 -23.97 6.41 -3.28
N SER A 108 -22.80 6.95 -3.41
CA SER A 108 -22.54 8.25 -4.02
C SER A 108 -21.54 8.24 -5.17
N LYS A 109 -20.92 7.08 -5.50
CA LYS A 109 -19.73 7.06 -6.37
C LYS A 109 -19.58 5.77 -7.17
N ASN A 110 -19.02 5.91 -8.38
CA ASN A 110 -18.59 4.77 -9.18
C ASN A 110 -17.25 4.25 -8.61
N LEU A 111 -17.28 3.12 -7.92
CA LEU A 111 -16.14 2.56 -7.21
C LEU A 111 -15.62 1.30 -7.90
N ASN A 112 -14.32 1.23 -8.05
CA ASN A 112 -13.59 0.03 -8.47
C ASN A 112 -12.62 -0.41 -7.37
N LEU A 113 -12.44 -1.72 -7.25
CA LEU A 113 -11.38 -2.32 -6.44
C LEU A 113 -10.29 -2.81 -7.38
N VAL A 114 -9.04 -2.53 -7.05
CA VAL A 114 -7.90 -3.10 -7.77
C VAL A 114 -7.08 -3.97 -6.82
N LEU A 115 -6.89 -5.24 -7.17
CA LEU A 115 -6.02 -6.16 -6.45
C LEU A 115 -4.68 -6.27 -7.17
N CYS A 116 -3.60 -5.90 -6.48
CA CYS A 116 -2.22 -6.08 -6.93
C CYS A 116 -1.60 -7.31 -6.25
N VAL A 117 -1.06 -8.24 -7.03
CA VAL A 117 -0.37 -9.43 -6.53
C VAL A 117 1.12 -9.27 -6.76
N PHE A 118 1.88 -9.20 -5.68
CA PHE A 118 3.32 -8.99 -5.70
C PHE A 118 4.09 -10.21 -5.21
N GLU A 119 5.36 -10.30 -5.63
CA GLU A 119 6.36 -11.21 -5.08
C GLU A 119 7.64 -10.45 -4.78
N PRO A 120 8.24 -10.57 -3.58
CA PRO A 120 9.53 -9.97 -3.29
C PRO A 120 10.61 -10.45 -4.25
N SER A 121 11.42 -9.54 -4.76
CA SER A 121 12.50 -9.85 -5.70
C SER A 121 13.77 -9.10 -5.30
N ILE A 122 14.93 -9.74 -5.53
CA ILE A 122 16.24 -9.12 -5.27
C ILE A 122 16.87 -8.60 -6.57
N GLN A 123 16.51 -9.18 -7.73
CA GLN A 123 17.20 -8.92 -8.99
C GLN A 123 16.47 -7.95 -9.91
N SER A 124 15.15 -7.95 -9.87
CA SER A 124 14.31 -7.18 -10.81
C SER A 124 12.99 -6.78 -10.17
N GLY A 125 12.23 -5.93 -10.84
CA GLY A 125 10.92 -5.50 -10.41
C GLY A 125 10.85 -4.02 -10.09
N VAL A 126 9.69 -3.63 -9.57
CA VAL A 126 9.36 -2.25 -9.20
C VAL A 126 9.68 -2.00 -7.73
N SER A 127 10.07 -0.77 -7.41
CA SER A 127 10.25 -0.26 -6.05
C SER A 127 9.59 1.11 -5.94
N ILE A 128 9.39 1.60 -4.73
CA ILE A 128 8.81 2.94 -4.51
C ILE A 128 9.62 4.01 -5.27
N ASN A 129 10.95 3.96 -5.23
CA ASN A 129 11.76 4.93 -5.96
C ASN A 129 11.58 4.82 -7.47
N LYS A 130 11.64 3.60 -8.03
CA LYS A 130 11.47 3.39 -9.47
C LYS A 130 10.11 3.87 -9.98
N ILE A 131 9.02 3.53 -9.28
CA ILE A 131 7.69 3.95 -9.70
C ILE A 131 7.50 5.46 -9.56
N THR A 132 8.11 6.09 -8.54
CA THR A 132 8.09 7.54 -8.37
C THR A 132 8.81 8.25 -9.52
N GLU A 133 9.94 7.73 -9.98
CA GLU A 133 10.66 8.22 -11.17
C GLU A 133 9.79 8.12 -12.43
N LYS A 134 9.18 6.95 -12.67
CA LYS A 134 8.29 6.73 -13.81
C LYS A 134 7.06 7.64 -13.81
N LEU A 135 6.48 7.91 -12.64
CA LEU A 135 5.41 8.91 -12.50
C LEU A 135 5.89 10.30 -12.91
N GLY A 136 7.13 10.66 -12.55
CA GLY A 136 7.76 11.93 -12.97
C GLY A 136 7.96 12.00 -14.48
N GLU A 137 8.33 10.92 -15.16
CA GLU A 137 8.44 10.84 -16.63
C GLU A 137 7.11 11.10 -17.34
N LEU A 138 5.99 10.72 -16.71
CA LEU A 138 4.63 11.03 -17.18
C LEU A 138 4.17 12.46 -16.81
N GLY A 139 5.02 13.27 -16.17
CA GLY A 139 4.70 14.63 -15.76
C GLY A 139 3.93 14.75 -14.44
N TYR A 140 3.80 13.67 -13.67
CA TYR A 140 3.15 13.71 -12.37
C TYR A 140 3.98 14.47 -11.33
N ASN A 141 3.34 15.08 -10.34
CA ASN A 141 4.02 15.90 -9.34
C ASN A 141 4.80 15.05 -8.31
N VAL A 142 6.06 14.74 -8.63
CA VAL A 142 6.96 13.93 -7.78
C VAL A 142 7.17 14.54 -6.40
N LYS A 143 7.17 15.88 -6.27
CA LYS A 143 7.31 16.52 -4.96
C LYS A 143 6.15 16.19 -4.04
N LEU A 144 4.94 16.22 -4.57
CA LEU A 144 3.73 15.84 -3.83
C LEU A 144 3.76 14.36 -3.45
N VAL A 145 4.19 13.48 -4.37
CA VAL A 145 4.36 12.04 -4.08
C VAL A 145 5.34 11.83 -2.94
N ASN A 146 6.51 12.47 -2.99
CA ASN A 146 7.52 12.33 -1.95
C ASN A 146 7.07 12.89 -0.60
N GLN A 147 6.33 14.00 -0.58
CA GLN A 147 5.73 14.53 0.63
C GLN A 147 4.78 13.50 1.27
N LYS A 148 3.83 12.97 0.50
CA LYS A 148 2.88 11.96 0.97
C LYS A 148 3.56 10.66 1.42
N LEU A 149 4.59 10.23 0.70
CA LEU A 149 5.42 9.09 1.10
C LEU A 149 6.10 9.32 2.45
N SER A 150 6.61 10.52 2.70
CA SER A 150 7.23 10.87 3.99
C SER A 150 6.22 10.84 5.14
N GLU A 151 4.98 11.30 4.92
CA GLU A 151 3.88 11.21 5.88
C GLU A 151 3.52 9.75 6.22
N LEU A 152 3.65 8.84 5.25
CA LEU A 152 3.51 7.39 5.44
C LEU A 152 4.73 6.72 6.11
N GLY A 153 5.81 7.48 6.34
CA GLY A 153 7.05 6.97 6.95
C GLY A 153 8.05 6.41 5.95
N PHE A 154 7.90 6.74 4.66
CA PHE A 154 8.86 6.42 3.60
C PHE A 154 9.61 7.69 3.19
N GLU A 155 10.55 8.14 4.00
CA GLU A 155 11.37 9.31 3.70
C GLU A 155 12.35 9.03 2.53
N GLU A 156 12.73 10.08 1.80
CA GLU A 156 13.74 9.97 0.75
C GLU A 156 15.07 9.45 1.33
N GLY A 157 15.70 8.53 0.60
CA GLY A 157 16.96 7.90 1.04
C GLY A 157 16.79 6.65 1.91
N MET A 158 15.59 6.32 2.38
CA MET A 158 15.36 5.09 3.14
C MET A 158 15.55 3.84 2.26
N SER A 159 16.20 2.82 2.82
CA SER A 159 16.43 1.53 2.14
C SER A 159 15.13 0.81 1.78
N SER A 160 14.07 0.99 2.57
CA SER A 160 12.74 0.45 2.31
C SER A 160 12.16 0.87 0.95
N ARG A 161 12.46 2.10 0.47
CA ARG A 161 12.03 2.58 -0.85
C ARG A 161 12.71 1.89 -2.03
N ASN A 162 13.82 1.18 -1.79
CA ASN A 162 14.56 0.43 -2.80
C ASN A 162 14.22 -1.06 -2.83
N LYS A 163 13.40 -1.55 -1.88
CA LYS A 163 12.94 -2.95 -1.91
C LYS A 163 12.12 -3.19 -3.17
N THR A 164 12.48 -4.22 -3.92
CA THR A 164 11.90 -4.54 -5.22
C THR A 164 10.91 -5.70 -5.13
N PHE A 165 9.86 -5.58 -5.93
CA PHE A 165 8.79 -6.57 -6.05
C PHE A 165 8.46 -6.80 -7.52
N LEU A 166 8.18 -8.04 -7.89
CA LEU A 166 7.57 -8.38 -9.17
C LEU A 166 6.06 -8.22 -9.04
N LEU A 167 5.45 -7.47 -9.94
CA LEU A 167 3.99 -7.37 -10.05
C LEU A 167 3.52 -8.49 -11.00
N HIS A 168 2.81 -9.48 -10.45
CA HIS A 168 2.29 -10.61 -11.23
C HIS A 168 0.93 -10.33 -11.84
N GLU A 169 0.04 -9.72 -11.05
CA GLU A 169 -1.33 -9.42 -11.47
C GLU A 169 -1.75 -8.04 -10.96
N MET A 170 -2.51 -7.34 -11.76
CA MET A 170 -3.26 -6.14 -11.39
C MET A 170 -4.67 -6.32 -11.95
N LEU A 171 -5.60 -6.66 -11.07
CA LEU A 171 -6.95 -7.08 -11.40
C LEU A 171 -7.96 -6.04 -10.92
N ARG A 172 -8.74 -5.50 -11.84
CA ARG A 172 -9.81 -4.54 -11.55
C ARG A 172 -11.14 -5.25 -11.42
N TYR A 173 -11.87 -4.94 -10.35
CA TYR A 173 -13.22 -5.40 -10.04
C TYR A 173 -14.15 -4.19 -9.96
N THR A 174 -15.26 -4.23 -10.67
CA THR A 174 -16.31 -3.21 -10.53
C THR A 174 -17.15 -3.51 -9.29
N ILE A 175 -17.29 -2.55 -8.39
CA ILE A 175 -18.12 -2.69 -7.19
C ILE A 175 -19.56 -2.33 -7.56
N ASN A 176 -20.38 -3.34 -7.73
CA ASN A 176 -21.81 -3.24 -8.04
C ASN A 176 -22.66 -3.94 -6.95
N SER A 177 -23.96 -4.13 -7.20
CA SER A 177 -24.88 -4.81 -6.29
C SER A 177 -24.49 -6.26 -5.98
N ASP A 178 -23.83 -6.92 -6.92
CA ASP A 178 -23.46 -8.36 -6.82
C ASP A 178 -22.10 -8.56 -6.14
N PHE A 179 -21.34 -7.45 -5.91
CA PHE A 179 -20.07 -7.53 -5.21
C PHE A 179 -20.28 -7.82 -3.72
N PRO A 180 -19.62 -8.85 -3.13
CA PRO A 180 -19.79 -9.21 -1.73
C PRO A 180 -19.22 -8.10 -0.83
N ARG A 181 -20.09 -7.40 -0.13
CA ARG A 181 -19.74 -6.27 0.74
C ARG A 181 -20.71 -6.11 1.89
N ILE A 182 -20.22 -5.54 2.98
CA ILE A 182 -21.03 -5.09 4.10
C ILE A 182 -21.03 -3.56 4.07
N THR A 183 -22.21 -2.98 3.87
CA THR A 183 -22.43 -1.54 3.82
C THR A 183 -23.40 -1.12 4.91
N PRO A 184 -23.65 0.18 5.15
CA PRO A 184 -24.67 0.61 6.09
C PRO A 184 -26.04 -0.04 5.84
N GLU A 185 -26.43 -0.25 4.58
CA GLU A 185 -27.71 -0.88 4.21
C GLU A 185 -27.80 -2.36 4.62
N SER A 186 -26.67 -3.00 4.92
CA SER A 186 -26.63 -4.37 5.45
C SER A 186 -27.17 -4.48 6.89
N PHE A 187 -27.38 -3.34 7.56
CA PHE A 187 -27.86 -3.29 8.96
C PHE A 187 -29.27 -2.70 9.05
N ILE A 188 -30.01 -3.16 10.06
CA ILE A 188 -31.35 -2.62 10.36
C ILE A 188 -31.21 -1.12 10.68
N GLY A 189 -31.94 -0.29 9.92
CA GLY A 189 -31.90 1.17 10.08
C GLY A 189 -30.63 1.84 9.55
N GLY A 190 -29.78 1.12 8.81
CA GLY A 190 -28.59 1.70 8.19
C GLY A 190 -27.44 2.03 9.16
N VAL A 191 -27.49 1.51 10.39
CA VAL A 191 -26.50 1.80 11.43
C VAL A 191 -26.00 0.53 12.08
N LEU A 192 -24.76 0.58 12.55
CA LEU A 192 -24.17 -0.53 13.34
C LEU A 192 -24.99 -0.76 14.60
N PRO A 193 -25.08 -2.02 15.11
CA PRO A 193 -25.68 -2.30 16.39
C PRO A 193 -25.10 -1.46 17.53
N ALA A 194 -25.91 -1.12 18.51
CA ALA A 194 -25.48 -0.31 19.65
C ALA A 194 -24.25 -0.94 20.34
N GLY A 195 -23.21 -0.13 20.55
CA GLY A 195 -21.94 -0.58 21.13
C GLY A 195 -20.92 -1.15 20.13
N VAL A 196 -21.29 -1.35 18.87
CA VAL A 196 -20.33 -1.73 17.79
C VAL A 196 -19.77 -0.45 17.17
N THR A 197 -18.46 -0.26 17.28
CA THR A 197 -17.78 0.96 16.80
C THR A 197 -17.11 0.78 15.44
N GLY A 198 -16.99 -0.45 14.95
CA GLY A 198 -16.43 -0.75 13.63
C GLY A 198 -16.56 -2.22 13.28
N ILE A 199 -16.38 -2.52 12.01
CA ILE A 199 -16.33 -3.89 11.46
C ILE A 199 -15.09 -4.05 10.60
N THR A 200 -14.56 -5.28 10.60
CA THR A 200 -13.53 -5.71 9.65
C THR A 200 -13.97 -7.08 9.13
N TYR A 201 -13.88 -7.29 7.83
CA TYR A 201 -14.25 -8.56 7.21
C TYR A 201 -13.34 -8.89 6.02
N THR A 202 -13.33 -10.15 5.63
CA THR A 202 -12.57 -10.65 4.49
C THR A 202 -13.51 -11.02 3.35
N VAL A 203 -13.12 -10.66 2.13
CA VAL A 203 -13.84 -11.01 0.90
C VAL A 203 -12.93 -11.89 0.05
N ASP A 204 -13.46 -13.05 -0.39
CA ASP A 204 -12.82 -13.92 -1.37
C ASP A 204 -13.22 -13.49 -2.78
N LEU A 205 -12.25 -13.09 -3.59
CA LEU A 205 -12.41 -12.63 -4.96
C LEU A 205 -12.21 -13.75 -6.00
N SER A 206 -11.91 -14.98 -5.59
CA SER A 206 -11.51 -16.08 -6.49
C SER A 206 -12.55 -16.45 -7.55
N GLY A 207 -13.84 -16.26 -7.24
CA GLY A 207 -14.95 -16.55 -8.16
C GLY A 207 -15.50 -15.32 -8.90
N MET A 208 -14.88 -14.15 -8.75
CA MET A 208 -15.41 -12.90 -9.27
C MET A 208 -14.83 -12.57 -10.64
N THR A 209 -15.63 -11.94 -11.49
CA THR A 209 -15.17 -11.40 -12.77
C THR A 209 -14.28 -10.21 -12.53
N SER A 210 -13.10 -10.24 -13.13
CA SER A 210 -12.11 -9.16 -13.09
C SER A 210 -11.59 -8.84 -14.48
N GLU A 211 -11.05 -7.64 -14.62
CA GLU A 211 -10.33 -7.17 -15.81
C GLU A 211 -8.86 -7.01 -15.47
N SER A 212 -7.97 -7.57 -16.29
CA SER A 212 -6.53 -7.34 -16.13
C SER A 212 -6.17 -5.94 -16.61
N MET A 213 -5.54 -5.15 -15.75
CA MET A 213 -5.05 -3.81 -16.09
C MET A 213 -3.64 -3.84 -16.73
N VAL A 214 -2.91 -4.95 -16.63
CA VAL A 214 -1.59 -5.14 -17.22
C VAL A 214 -1.61 -6.37 -18.12
N GLN A 215 -1.06 -6.26 -19.34
CA GLN A 215 -0.97 -7.38 -20.28
C GLN A 215 0.38 -8.08 -20.10
N GLY A 216 0.32 -9.34 -19.71
CA GLY A 216 1.51 -10.20 -19.48
C GLY A 216 2.19 -9.92 -18.14
N ALA A 217 3.20 -10.73 -17.82
CA ALA A 217 4.12 -10.44 -16.71
C ALA A 217 5.02 -9.26 -17.12
N ASN A 218 4.46 -8.05 -17.10
CA ASN A 218 5.23 -6.84 -17.35
C ASN A 218 6.15 -6.60 -16.15
N HIS A 219 7.36 -7.12 -16.26
CA HIS A 219 8.47 -6.80 -15.35
C HIS A 219 8.94 -5.34 -15.47
N ASP A 220 8.33 -4.54 -16.35
CA ASP A 220 8.76 -3.20 -16.76
C ASP A 220 7.87 -2.05 -16.23
N ILE A 221 7.03 -2.31 -15.21
CA ILE A 221 6.47 -1.21 -14.42
C ILE A 221 7.56 -0.62 -13.54
#